data_b44d32c28b9978294f0a6f4c8894d2e4
#
_entry.id   b44d32c28b9978294f0a6f4c8894d2e4
#
_cell.length_a   1.000
_cell.length_b   1.000
_cell.length_c   1.000
_cell.angle_alpha   90.00
_cell.angle_beta   90.00
_cell.angle_gamma   90.00
#
_symmetry.space_group_name_H-M   'P 1'
#
loop_
_entity.id
_entity.type
_entity.pdbx_description
1 polymer ?
#
loop_
_entity_poly.entity_id
_entity_poly.type
_entity_poly.pdbx_seq_one_letter_code
_entity_poly.pdbx_strand_id
1 'polypeptide(L)'
;MMQETIFELQERKTDKELYSYQQGALQNIFEKFDNERDDFHLLYQLPTGGGKTVIFSEIVRQYLKNHSKKVLVMTHRVELCNQTSEMLTSFGVVNKVVNSKANLDDQERYSCYVAMVETLNNRLNDDKLDISDVGLVIVDEAHYNSFTKLFKFFENSFLLGVTATPLSSNKDLPMNGNYDELITGESIENLIENEFLAKAETFHYDMGLTSLEVGSNGDYTVKSSADLYTSPSMLNKLLEAYNKHSKDKKTLIFNNGIETSIQVYHTFQNAGLPIMHLDNTATKKQRKQILRWFRETPNAILTSVSILTTGFDEPTIDTIILNRATKSLTLYYQMIGRGSRILNNKSKFTVIDLGNNMYRFGPWGADLDWQAIFKSPNFYMDRIKDDEEIEGTFKHDLSEEIKEEFSKSENTYFDIKATYKDATFSGESSKVVLEKSIAQHAHICVENSEDVYDALALAKLLKEDIDNRIQVYAKCISKSTYNFLSWLKQDYQKKLNAYLRENFDTVFEDIHGHPPED
;
A
#
# COMPACT_ATOMS: atom_id res chain seq x y z
N MET A 1 -48.15 -15.56 10.70
CA MET A 1 -47.32 -15.79 9.51
C MET A 1 -46.04 -14.94 9.50
N MET A 2 -46.05 -13.59 9.56
CA MET A 2 -44.81 -12.78 9.59
C MET A 2 -43.99 -12.89 10.90
N GLN A 3 -44.62 -13.09 12.05
CA GLN A 3 -43.95 -13.30 13.34
C GLN A 3 -43.29 -14.69 13.43
N GLU A 4 -43.94 -15.72 12.86
CA GLU A 4 -43.37 -17.07 12.80
C GLU A 4 -42.10 -17.10 11.90
N THR A 5 -42.07 -16.35 10.79
CA THR A 5 -40.91 -16.29 9.88
C THR A 5 -39.70 -15.60 10.52
N ILE A 6 -39.90 -14.62 11.41
CA ILE A 6 -38.82 -13.94 12.14
C ILE A 6 -38.25 -14.85 13.23
N PHE A 7 -39.13 -15.63 13.92
CA PHE A 7 -38.69 -16.58 14.94
C PHE A 7 -37.92 -17.78 14.34
N GLU A 8 -38.37 -18.30 13.18
CA GLU A 8 -37.66 -19.35 12.45
C GLU A 8 -36.29 -18.92 11.89
N LEU A 9 -36.12 -17.63 11.57
CA LEU A 9 -34.81 -17.09 11.14
C LEU A 9 -33.80 -17.02 12.29
N GLN A 10 -34.24 -16.83 13.53
CA GLN A 10 -33.38 -16.81 14.73
C GLN A 10 -32.88 -18.20 15.14
N GLU A 11 -33.60 -19.27 14.75
CA GLU A 11 -33.19 -20.65 15.06
C GLU A 11 -32.36 -21.35 13.97
N ARG A 12 -32.14 -20.73 12.82
CA ARG A 12 -31.26 -21.30 11.80
C ARG A 12 -29.82 -21.38 12.35
N LYS A 13 -29.39 -22.61 12.67
CA LYS A 13 -27.96 -22.91 12.89
C LYS A 13 -27.19 -22.38 11.70
N THR A 14 -26.20 -21.52 11.95
CA THR A 14 -25.24 -21.13 10.92
C THR A 14 -24.41 -22.36 10.56
N ASP A 15 -24.41 -22.79 9.31
CA ASP A 15 -23.51 -23.83 8.80
C ASP A 15 -22.03 -23.37 8.76
N LYS A 16 -21.74 -22.15 9.23
CA LYS A 16 -20.40 -21.59 9.27
C LYS A 16 -19.77 -21.87 10.63
N GLU A 17 -18.93 -22.89 10.67
CA GLU A 17 -18.04 -23.12 11.81
C GLU A 17 -16.95 -22.05 11.83
N LEU A 18 -16.73 -21.47 13.02
CA LEU A 18 -15.63 -20.53 13.25
C LEU A 18 -14.31 -21.29 13.38
N TYR A 19 -13.26 -20.75 12.82
CA TYR A 19 -11.92 -21.25 13.05
C TYR A 19 -11.50 -21.08 14.51
N SER A 20 -10.54 -21.88 14.98
CA SER A 20 -10.09 -21.87 16.39
C SER A 20 -9.64 -20.50 16.87
N TYR A 21 -8.87 -19.76 16.05
CA TYR A 21 -8.43 -18.40 16.38
C TYR A 21 -9.61 -17.40 16.47
N GLN A 22 -10.67 -17.59 15.66
CA GLN A 22 -11.88 -16.77 15.74
C GLN A 22 -12.66 -17.05 17.01
N GLN A 23 -12.74 -18.31 17.44
CA GLN A 23 -13.36 -18.69 18.71
C GLN A 23 -12.60 -18.10 19.90
N GLY A 24 -11.25 -18.17 19.90
CA GLY A 24 -10.42 -17.53 20.92
C GLY A 24 -10.61 -16.00 20.97
N ALA A 25 -10.68 -15.35 19.81
CA ALA A 25 -10.96 -13.92 19.74
C ALA A 25 -12.34 -13.56 20.35
N LEU A 26 -13.38 -14.34 20.05
CA LEU A 26 -14.70 -14.17 20.64
C LEU A 26 -14.66 -14.28 22.17
N GLN A 27 -14.01 -15.31 22.69
CA GLN A 27 -13.90 -15.51 24.13
C GLN A 27 -13.22 -14.31 24.80
N ASN A 28 -12.11 -13.84 24.28
CA ASN A 28 -11.37 -12.70 24.83
C ASN A 28 -12.20 -11.40 24.79
N ILE A 29 -12.96 -11.18 23.71
CA ILE A 29 -13.82 -9.98 23.57
C ILE A 29 -15.00 -10.04 24.55
N PHE A 30 -15.66 -11.20 24.70
CA PHE A 30 -16.74 -11.35 25.65
C PHE A 30 -16.27 -11.28 27.09
N GLU A 31 -15.07 -11.80 27.41
CA GLU A 31 -14.47 -11.64 28.75
C GLU A 31 -14.29 -10.17 29.11
N LYS A 32 -13.87 -9.32 28.16
CA LYS A 32 -13.82 -7.87 28.37
C LYS A 32 -15.20 -7.27 28.53
N PHE A 33 -16.13 -7.64 27.68
CA PHE A 33 -17.52 -7.17 27.76
C PHE A 33 -18.16 -7.46 29.12
N ASP A 34 -17.93 -8.64 29.69
CA ASP A 34 -18.54 -9.08 30.98
C ASP A 34 -17.86 -8.45 32.21
N ASN A 35 -16.57 -8.04 32.09
CA ASN A 35 -15.78 -7.58 33.23
C ASN A 35 -15.54 -6.06 33.25
N GLU A 36 -15.77 -5.36 32.16
CA GLU A 36 -15.52 -3.92 32.05
C GLU A 36 -16.83 -3.11 32.22
N ARG A 37 -16.70 -1.80 32.32
CA ARG A 37 -17.82 -0.86 32.42
C ARG A 37 -18.62 -0.78 31.10
N ASP A 38 -19.87 -0.38 31.18
CA ASP A 38 -20.78 -0.29 30.01
C ASP A 38 -20.27 0.69 28.92
N ASP A 39 -19.50 1.69 29.27
CA ASP A 39 -18.93 2.70 28.38
C ASP A 39 -17.47 2.39 27.95
N PHE A 40 -17.05 1.12 28.05
CA PHE A 40 -15.70 0.70 27.68
C PHE A 40 -15.54 0.65 26.16
N HIS A 41 -14.43 1.20 25.65
CA HIS A 41 -14.08 1.21 24.24
C HIS A 41 -12.95 0.22 23.96
N LEU A 42 -13.28 -0.92 23.40
CA LEU A 42 -12.35 -1.98 23.00
C LEU A 42 -11.99 -1.87 21.52
N LEU A 43 -10.71 -1.97 21.19
CA LEU A 43 -10.25 -2.12 19.82
C LEU A 43 -9.80 -3.55 19.57
N TYR A 44 -10.24 -4.16 18.48
CA TYR A 44 -9.80 -5.48 18.05
C TYR A 44 -9.06 -5.36 16.70
N GLN A 45 -7.80 -5.81 16.68
CA GLN A 45 -7.00 -5.88 15.46
C GLN A 45 -7.05 -7.29 14.88
N LEU A 46 -7.30 -7.40 13.58
CA LEU A 46 -7.12 -8.64 12.81
C LEU A 46 -6.80 -8.29 11.35
N PRO A 47 -5.81 -8.94 10.73
CA PRO A 47 -5.41 -8.66 9.35
C PRO A 47 -6.55 -8.66 8.35
N THR A 48 -6.36 -7.94 7.23
CA THR A 48 -7.27 -8.03 6.09
C THR A 48 -7.29 -9.48 5.59
N GLY A 49 -8.48 -10.04 5.46
CA GLY A 49 -8.64 -11.46 5.11
C GLY A 49 -8.86 -12.39 6.28
N GLY A 50 -8.52 -12.00 7.51
CA GLY A 50 -8.66 -12.83 8.72
C GLY A 50 -10.11 -13.01 9.21
N GLY A 51 -11.12 -12.42 8.55
CA GLY A 51 -12.53 -12.67 8.88
C GLY A 51 -13.12 -11.75 9.94
N LYS A 52 -12.67 -10.49 10.06
CA LYS A 52 -13.25 -9.48 10.98
C LYS A 52 -14.78 -9.45 10.97
N THR A 53 -15.37 -9.40 9.77
CA THR A 53 -16.84 -9.34 9.60
C THR A 53 -17.53 -10.61 10.11
N VAL A 54 -16.89 -11.77 9.98
CA VAL A 54 -17.38 -13.05 10.51
C VAL A 54 -17.39 -13.00 12.04
N ILE A 55 -16.29 -12.58 12.66
CA ILE A 55 -16.15 -12.49 14.12
C ILE A 55 -17.20 -11.54 14.70
N PHE A 56 -17.28 -10.32 14.21
CA PHE A 56 -18.24 -9.38 14.80
C PHE A 56 -19.71 -9.75 14.49
N SER A 57 -20.00 -10.44 13.39
CA SER A 57 -21.36 -10.93 13.13
C SER A 57 -21.78 -12.00 14.14
N GLU A 58 -20.84 -12.87 14.53
CA GLU A 58 -21.07 -13.84 15.60
C GLU A 58 -21.19 -13.16 16.97
N ILE A 59 -20.40 -12.13 17.25
CA ILE A 59 -20.53 -11.31 18.46
C ILE A 59 -21.94 -10.71 18.54
N VAL A 60 -22.43 -10.10 17.46
CA VAL A 60 -23.79 -9.55 17.40
C VAL A 60 -24.86 -10.62 17.67
N ARG A 61 -24.71 -11.79 17.04
CA ARG A 61 -25.64 -12.92 17.22
C ARG A 61 -25.69 -13.38 18.68
N GLN A 62 -24.53 -13.58 19.31
CA GLN A 62 -24.47 -14.03 20.71
C GLN A 62 -24.95 -12.94 21.67
N TYR A 63 -24.57 -11.67 21.41
CA TYR A 63 -25.04 -10.55 22.22
C TYR A 63 -26.57 -10.46 22.26
N LEU A 64 -27.21 -10.46 21.08
CA LEU A 64 -28.68 -10.37 20.97
C LEU A 64 -29.42 -11.58 21.55
N LYS A 65 -28.75 -12.72 21.68
CA LYS A 65 -29.30 -13.90 22.35
C LYS A 65 -29.33 -13.74 23.89
N ASN A 66 -28.31 -13.04 24.43
CA ASN A 66 -28.08 -12.97 25.88
C ASN A 66 -28.51 -11.63 26.50
N HIS A 67 -28.75 -10.59 25.70
CA HIS A 67 -29.05 -9.23 26.15
C HIS A 67 -30.31 -8.69 25.46
N SER A 68 -31.06 -7.84 26.15
CA SER A 68 -32.27 -7.18 25.62
C SER A 68 -31.95 -5.87 24.87
N LYS A 69 -30.78 -5.27 25.11
CA LYS A 69 -30.38 -4.04 24.45
C LYS A 69 -30.05 -4.27 22.98
N LYS A 70 -30.19 -3.24 22.15
CA LYS A 70 -29.93 -3.27 20.70
C LYS A 70 -28.45 -3.17 20.34
N VAL A 71 -28.15 -3.54 19.11
CA VAL A 71 -26.79 -3.44 18.52
C VAL A 71 -26.81 -2.46 17.36
N LEU A 72 -25.78 -1.62 17.28
CA LEU A 72 -25.51 -0.75 16.13
C LEU A 72 -24.16 -1.10 15.51
N VAL A 73 -24.12 -1.36 14.21
CA VAL A 73 -22.88 -1.55 13.44
C VAL A 73 -22.66 -0.32 12.57
N MET A 74 -21.55 0.37 12.76
CA MET A 74 -21.17 1.56 12.00
C MET A 74 -20.13 1.22 10.94
N THR A 75 -20.34 1.73 9.72
CA THR A 75 -19.40 1.60 8.61
C THR A 75 -19.17 2.97 7.95
N HIS A 76 -18.09 3.10 7.17
CA HIS A 76 -17.78 4.36 6.50
C HIS A 76 -18.20 4.40 5.01
N ARG A 77 -18.73 3.29 4.45
CA ARG A 77 -19.14 3.19 3.04
C ARG A 77 -20.46 2.43 2.88
N VAL A 78 -21.24 2.84 1.90
CA VAL A 78 -22.54 2.21 1.58
C VAL A 78 -22.39 0.74 1.20
N GLU A 79 -21.34 0.41 0.47
CA GLU A 79 -21.08 -0.97 0.07
C GLU A 79 -20.80 -1.87 1.26
N LEU A 80 -20.05 -1.37 2.25
CA LEU A 80 -19.81 -2.08 3.51
C LEU A 80 -21.09 -2.28 4.31
N CYS A 81 -21.99 -1.28 4.37
CA CYS A 81 -23.28 -1.44 5.01
C CYS A 81 -24.05 -2.64 4.45
N ASN A 82 -24.11 -2.78 3.13
CA ASN A 82 -24.83 -3.87 2.48
C ASN A 82 -24.16 -5.23 2.75
N GLN A 83 -22.84 -5.32 2.61
CA GLN A 83 -22.09 -6.54 2.88
C GLN A 83 -22.19 -6.98 4.34
N THR A 84 -22.12 -6.03 5.27
CA THR A 84 -22.32 -6.29 6.70
C THR A 84 -23.74 -6.78 6.99
N SER A 85 -24.74 -6.14 6.40
CA SER A 85 -26.15 -6.57 6.54
C SER A 85 -26.38 -7.98 5.99
N GLU A 86 -25.83 -8.30 4.82
CA GLU A 86 -25.89 -9.65 4.22
C GLU A 86 -25.18 -10.69 5.10
N MET A 87 -24.00 -10.34 5.65
CA MET A 87 -23.26 -11.22 6.56
C MET A 87 -24.06 -11.48 7.85
N LEU A 88 -24.55 -10.44 8.51
CA LEU A 88 -25.42 -10.57 9.71
C LEU A 88 -26.64 -11.44 9.43
N THR A 89 -27.28 -11.26 8.28
CA THR A 89 -28.43 -12.09 7.87
C THR A 89 -28.02 -13.56 7.71
N SER A 90 -26.81 -13.83 7.16
CA SER A 90 -26.29 -15.20 7.06
C SER A 90 -25.99 -15.85 8.40
N PHE A 91 -25.81 -15.05 9.45
CA PHE A 91 -25.70 -15.48 10.86
C PHE A 91 -27.04 -15.52 11.59
N GLY A 92 -28.16 -15.37 10.87
CA GLY A 92 -29.50 -15.38 11.47
C GLY A 92 -29.88 -14.10 12.22
N VAL A 93 -29.11 -13.02 12.08
CA VAL A 93 -29.38 -11.73 12.71
C VAL A 93 -30.30 -10.90 11.83
N VAL A 94 -31.53 -10.66 12.30
CA VAL A 94 -32.48 -9.74 11.67
C VAL A 94 -31.99 -8.32 11.89
N ASN A 95 -31.66 -7.61 10.80
CA ASN A 95 -31.05 -6.28 10.87
C ASN A 95 -31.69 -5.30 9.88
N LYS A 96 -31.54 -4.01 10.15
CA LYS A 96 -32.02 -2.90 9.31
C LYS A 96 -30.87 -1.99 8.87
N VAL A 97 -30.74 -1.78 7.57
CA VAL A 97 -29.78 -0.78 7.05
C VAL A 97 -30.40 0.62 7.17
N VAL A 98 -29.72 1.49 7.92
CA VAL A 98 -30.08 2.90 8.10
C VAL A 98 -29.42 3.74 7.01
N ASN A 99 -30.17 4.10 5.98
CA ASN A 99 -29.75 4.99 4.90
C ASN A 99 -30.63 6.25 4.86
N SER A 100 -30.32 7.20 3.97
CA SER A 100 -31.05 8.47 3.87
C SER A 100 -32.55 8.31 3.54
N LYS A 101 -32.93 7.18 2.94
CA LYS A 101 -34.32 6.86 2.52
C LYS A 101 -35.03 5.86 3.45
N ALA A 102 -34.33 5.32 4.45
CA ALA A 102 -34.91 4.33 5.33
C ALA A 102 -36.06 4.93 6.13
N ASN A 103 -37.22 4.32 6.04
CA ASN A 103 -38.30 4.57 7.00
C ASN A 103 -37.96 3.88 8.33
N LEU A 104 -38.03 4.62 9.42
CA LEU A 104 -37.71 4.17 10.77
C LEU A 104 -38.94 4.08 11.67
N ASP A 105 -40.16 4.21 11.14
CA ASP A 105 -41.39 4.07 11.90
C ASP A 105 -41.55 2.67 12.53
N ASP A 106 -40.79 1.69 12.09
CA ASP A 106 -40.75 0.31 12.56
C ASP A 106 -39.50 -0.03 13.41
N GLN A 107 -38.88 0.97 14.06
CA GLN A 107 -37.65 0.79 14.84
C GLN A 107 -37.75 -0.29 15.93
N GLU A 108 -38.92 -0.46 16.54
CA GLU A 108 -39.13 -1.46 17.58
C GLU A 108 -39.01 -2.91 17.08
N ARG A 109 -39.10 -3.14 15.76
CA ARG A 109 -39.02 -4.48 15.15
C ARG A 109 -37.63 -5.04 15.01
N TYR A 110 -36.61 -4.18 15.12
CA TYR A 110 -35.23 -4.57 14.86
C TYR A 110 -34.35 -4.38 16.09
N SER A 111 -33.59 -5.41 16.42
CA SER A 111 -32.59 -5.37 17.49
C SER A 111 -31.18 -5.07 16.98
N CYS A 112 -30.99 -5.04 15.67
CA CYS A 112 -29.70 -4.72 15.06
C CYS A 112 -29.85 -3.72 13.92
N TYR A 113 -28.99 -2.70 13.92
CA TYR A 113 -28.92 -1.68 12.87
C TYR A 113 -27.55 -1.65 12.25
N VAL A 114 -27.49 -1.43 10.92
CA VAL A 114 -26.25 -1.17 10.19
C VAL A 114 -26.34 0.20 9.56
N ALA A 115 -25.43 1.10 9.88
CA ALA A 115 -25.49 2.49 9.47
C ALA A 115 -24.16 2.99 8.91
N MET A 116 -24.23 3.85 7.87
CA MET A 116 -23.10 4.64 7.44
C MET A 116 -22.91 5.84 8.37
N VAL A 117 -21.67 6.13 8.79
CA VAL A 117 -21.33 7.17 9.77
C VAL A 117 -21.98 8.53 9.46
N GLU A 118 -21.94 8.99 8.20
CA GLU A 118 -22.51 10.29 7.83
C GLU A 118 -24.05 10.31 7.91
N THR A 119 -24.68 9.23 7.50
CA THR A 119 -26.15 9.10 7.59
C THR A 119 -26.60 9.04 9.04
N LEU A 120 -25.88 8.29 9.87
CA LEU A 120 -26.16 8.17 11.29
C LEU A 120 -26.00 9.52 11.98
N ASN A 121 -24.90 10.23 11.75
CA ASN A 121 -24.66 11.56 12.32
C ASN A 121 -25.81 12.54 12.02
N ASN A 122 -26.25 12.58 10.76
CA ASN A 122 -27.36 13.47 10.39
C ASN A 122 -28.69 13.09 11.09
N ARG A 123 -28.97 11.78 11.18
CA ARG A 123 -30.20 11.32 11.82
C ARG A 123 -30.23 11.51 13.34
N LEU A 124 -29.09 11.37 14.01
CA LEU A 124 -28.97 11.64 15.44
C LEU A 124 -29.09 13.13 15.75
N ASN A 125 -28.46 13.99 14.95
CA ASN A 125 -28.58 15.43 15.14
C ASN A 125 -29.99 15.98 14.82
N ASP A 126 -30.76 15.26 13.98
CA ASP A 126 -32.15 15.61 13.62
C ASP A 126 -33.19 14.95 14.54
N ASP A 127 -32.81 14.24 15.61
CA ASP A 127 -33.64 13.44 16.51
C ASP A 127 -34.56 12.43 15.78
N LYS A 128 -34.09 11.90 14.65
CA LYS A 128 -34.83 10.96 13.80
C LYS A 128 -34.55 9.50 14.09
N LEU A 129 -33.69 9.20 15.04
CA LEU A 129 -33.30 7.85 15.43
C LEU A 129 -33.12 7.81 16.95
N ASP A 130 -33.89 6.98 17.61
CA ASP A 130 -33.71 6.68 19.04
C ASP A 130 -32.64 5.58 19.19
N ILE A 131 -31.61 5.87 19.95
CA ILE A 131 -30.48 4.98 20.25
C ILE A 131 -30.30 4.74 21.74
N SER A 132 -31.22 5.24 22.58
CA SER A 132 -31.16 5.12 24.05
C SER A 132 -31.07 3.67 24.54
N ASP A 133 -31.53 2.72 23.73
CA ASP A 133 -31.60 1.29 23.99
C ASP A 133 -30.41 0.50 23.32
N VAL A 134 -29.41 1.19 22.78
CA VAL A 134 -28.24 0.54 22.21
C VAL A 134 -27.24 0.22 23.32
N GLY A 135 -26.86 -1.05 23.47
CA GLY A 135 -25.90 -1.50 24.47
C GLY A 135 -24.54 -1.94 23.88
N LEU A 136 -24.53 -2.28 22.58
CA LEU A 136 -23.31 -2.64 21.88
C LEU A 136 -23.19 -1.85 20.57
N VAL A 137 -22.06 -1.17 20.38
CA VAL A 137 -21.72 -0.46 19.15
C VAL A 137 -20.49 -1.11 18.52
N ILE A 138 -20.60 -1.52 17.27
CA ILE A 138 -19.48 -2.05 16.49
C ILE A 138 -19.06 -1.02 15.44
N VAL A 139 -17.75 -0.74 15.35
CA VAL A 139 -17.16 0.19 14.38
C VAL A 139 -16.26 -0.61 13.43
N ASP A 140 -16.75 -0.85 12.22
CA ASP A 140 -15.94 -1.52 11.18
C ASP A 140 -14.96 -0.54 10.52
N GLU A 141 -13.71 -0.98 10.30
CA GLU A 141 -12.59 -0.17 9.84
C GLU A 141 -12.34 1.05 10.78
N ALA A 142 -12.23 0.77 12.07
CA ALA A 142 -12.18 1.74 13.16
C ALA A 142 -11.01 2.77 13.07
N HIS A 143 -10.02 2.53 12.22
CA HIS A 143 -8.91 3.47 11.97
C HIS A 143 -9.35 4.78 11.28
N TYR A 144 -10.58 4.85 10.74
CA TYR A 144 -11.12 6.10 10.22
C TYR A 144 -11.67 6.99 11.34
N ASN A 145 -11.11 8.20 11.49
CA ASN A 145 -11.50 9.13 12.56
C ASN A 145 -12.91 9.72 12.41
N SER A 146 -13.59 9.51 11.27
CA SER A 146 -14.94 10.00 11.06
C SER A 146 -15.99 9.44 12.05
N PHE A 147 -15.67 8.35 12.73
CA PHE A 147 -16.55 7.73 13.73
C PHE A 147 -16.53 8.45 15.08
N THR A 148 -15.41 9.06 15.47
CA THR A 148 -15.23 9.61 16.83
C THR A 148 -16.25 10.69 17.20
N LYS A 149 -16.74 11.44 16.21
CA LYS A 149 -17.80 12.44 16.40
C LYS A 149 -19.12 11.87 16.89
N LEU A 150 -19.33 10.54 16.74
CA LEU A 150 -20.51 9.83 17.16
C LEU A 150 -20.41 9.22 18.55
N PHE A 151 -19.21 9.04 19.11
CA PHE A 151 -19.00 8.36 20.38
C PHE A 151 -19.73 9.03 21.54
N LYS A 152 -19.88 10.36 21.52
CA LYS A 152 -20.65 11.13 22.50
C LYS A 152 -22.14 10.73 22.63
N PHE A 153 -22.69 10.03 21.65
CA PHE A 153 -24.07 9.55 21.69
C PHE A 153 -24.20 8.16 22.33
N PHE A 154 -23.08 7.51 22.65
CA PHE A 154 -23.00 6.11 23.11
C PHE A 154 -22.30 5.96 24.46
N GLU A 155 -22.42 6.96 25.34
CA GLU A 155 -21.78 6.99 26.66
C GLU A 155 -22.20 5.85 27.60
N ASN A 156 -23.29 5.11 27.27
CA ASN A 156 -23.79 3.96 28.04
C ASN A 156 -23.79 2.68 27.19
N SER A 157 -22.91 2.59 26.22
CA SER A 157 -22.78 1.46 25.30
C SER A 157 -21.35 0.97 25.23
N PHE A 158 -21.16 -0.34 25.32
CA PHE A 158 -19.84 -0.94 25.01
C PHE A 158 -19.53 -0.73 23.53
N LEU A 159 -18.32 -0.21 23.24
CA LEU A 159 -17.90 0.08 21.88
C LEU A 159 -16.78 -0.88 21.47
N LEU A 160 -17.01 -1.64 20.39
CA LEU A 160 -16.02 -2.53 19.78
C LEU A 160 -15.59 -1.98 18.42
N GLY A 161 -14.39 -1.38 18.35
CA GLY A 161 -13.76 -1.07 17.08
C GLY A 161 -13.05 -2.28 16.49
N VAL A 162 -13.20 -2.52 15.19
CA VAL A 162 -12.45 -3.57 14.48
C VAL A 162 -11.64 -2.96 13.34
N THR A 163 -10.39 -3.36 13.22
CA THR A 163 -9.48 -2.84 12.18
C THR A 163 -8.40 -3.84 11.81
N ALA A 164 -7.84 -3.72 10.62
CA ALA A 164 -6.64 -4.47 10.25
C ALA A 164 -5.36 -3.81 10.78
N THR A 165 -5.38 -2.49 10.94
CA THR A 165 -4.24 -1.69 11.36
C THR A 165 -4.70 -0.71 12.44
N PRO A 166 -4.31 -0.89 13.70
CA PRO A 166 -4.69 -0.02 14.80
C PRO A 166 -3.87 1.29 14.81
N LEU A 167 -3.86 1.96 13.67
CA LEU A 167 -3.16 3.21 13.42
C LEU A 167 -4.13 4.21 12.79
N SER A 168 -4.32 5.34 13.45
CA SER A 168 -5.24 6.37 13.01
C SER A 168 -4.87 6.96 11.64
N SER A 169 -5.87 7.29 10.84
CA SER A 169 -5.71 8.05 9.60
C SER A 169 -5.28 9.52 9.84
N ASN A 170 -5.38 10.02 11.06
CA ASN A 170 -4.91 11.35 11.49
C ASN A 170 -3.95 11.20 12.67
N LYS A 171 -2.71 11.69 12.51
CA LYS A 171 -1.66 11.62 13.53
C LYS A 171 -2.01 12.37 14.83
N ASP A 172 -2.78 13.46 14.72
CA ASP A 172 -3.18 14.28 15.85
C ASP A 172 -4.31 13.65 16.69
N LEU A 173 -4.93 12.59 16.19
CA LEU A 173 -6.02 11.86 16.81
C LEU A 173 -5.66 10.37 16.91
N PRO A 174 -4.71 9.99 17.75
CA PRO A 174 -4.28 8.60 17.88
C PRO A 174 -5.42 7.72 18.41
N MET A 175 -5.43 6.44 18.03
CA MET A 175 -6.51 5.53 18.39
C MET A 175 -6.59 5.26 19.90
N ASN A 176 -5.46 5.27 20.60
CA ASN A 176 -5.41 5.14 22.06
C ASN A 176 -6.01 6.34 22.83
N GLY A 177 -6.38 7.41 22.14
CA GLY A 177 -7.17 8.50 22.72
C GLY A 177 -8.69 8.25 22.64
N ASN A 178 -9.12 7.23 21.90
CA ASN A 178 -10.53 6.92 21.68
C ASN A 178 -10.90 5.50 22.10
N TYR A 179 -9.93 4.61 22.28
CA TYR A 179 -10.10 3.23 22.71
C TYR A 179 -9.25 2.98 23.96
N ASP A 180 -9.83 2.35 24.95
CA ASP A 180 -9.20 2.07 26.24
C ASP A 180 -8.15 0.95 26.13
N GLU A 181 -8.43 -0.07 25.32
CA GLU A 181 -7.57 -1.24 25.17
C GLU A 181 -7.57 -1.77 23.74
N LEU A 182 -6.46 -2.41 23.34
CA LEU A 182 -6.33 -3.16 22.10
C LEU A 182 -6.21 -4.66 22.41
N ILE A 183 -7.06 -5.48 21.79
CA ILE A 183 -6.83 -6.92 21.64
C ILE A 183 -6.21 -7.14 20.27
N THR A 184 -5.02 -7.74 20.23
CA THR A 184 -4.36 -8.16 19.01
C THR A 184 -4.81 -9.56 18.65
N GLY A 185 -5.34 -9.74 17.45
CA GLY A 185 -5.71 -11.05 16.90
C GLY A 185 -4.52 -11.79 16.30
N GLU A 186 -4.81 -12.81 15.50
CA GLU A 186 -3.80 -13.68 14.90
C GLU A 186 -2.89 -12.92 13.93
N SER A 187 -1.59 -13.24 13.92
CA SER A 187 -0.63 -12.61 13.01
C SER A 187 -0.83 -13.07 11.56
N ILE A 188 -0.35 -12.27 10.59
CA ILE A 188 -0.38 -12.66 9.17
C ILE A 188 0.44 -13.94 8.96
N GLU A 189 1.60 -14.06 9.61
CA GLU A 189 2.47 -15.22 9.51
C GLU A 189 1.76 -16.50 9.95
N ASN A 190 1.16 -16.50 11.14
CA ASN A 190 0.39 -17.64 11.65
C ASN A 190 -0.83 -17.96 10.78
N LEU A 191 -1.53 -16.93 10.24
CA LEU A 191 -2.64 -17.16 9.33
C LEU A 191 -2.19 -17.79 7.99
N ILE A 192 -0.97 -17.50 7.53
CA ILE A 192 -0.37 -18.14 6.35
C ILE A 192 0.05 -19.58 6.67
N GLU A 193 0.73 -19.81 7.80
CA GLU A 193 1.18 -21.14 8.23
C GLU A 193 0.02 -22.11 8.43
N ASN A 194 -1.11 -21.62 8.94
CA ASN A 194 -2.33 -22.39 9.13
C ASN A 194 -3.26 -22.41 7.91
N GLU A 195 -2.79 -21.96 6.75
CA GLU A 195 -3.53 -21.97 5.48
C GLU A 195 -4.85 -21.18 5.50
N PHE A 196 -4.93 -20.11 6.31
CA PHE A 196 -6.06 -19.19 6.30
C PHE A 196 -5.85 -18.01 5.37
N LEU A 197 -4.58 -17.65 5.07
CA LEU A 197 -4.20 -16.63 4.10
C LEU A 197 -3.16 -17.17 3.11
N ALA A 198 -3.22 -16.71 1.88
CA ALA A 198 -2.23 -16.99 0.86
C ALA A 198 -0.94 -16.17 1.12
N LYS A 199 0.22 -16.77 0.85
CA LYS A 199 1.53 -16.14 1.00
C LYS A 199 1.82 -15.14 -0.12
N ALA A 200 2.25 -13.93 0.21
CA ALA A 200 2.70 -12.94 -0.76
C ALA A 200 4.12 -13.25 -1.25
N GLU A 201 4.30 -13.33 -2.56
CA GLU A 201 5.63 -13.33 -3.21
C GLU A 201 5.84 -11.96 -3.83
N THR A 202 6.76 -11.15 -3.23
CA THR A 202 6.93 -9.76 -3.59
C THR A 202 8.14 -9.55 -4.49
N PHE A 203 7.89 -8.93 -5.65
CA PHE A 203 8.90 -8.41 -6.57
C PHE A 203 8.90 -6.88 -6.48
N HIS A 204 10.01 -6.30 -6.11
CA HIS A 204 10.15 -4.85 -5.95
C HIS A 204 11.04 -4.27 -7.05
N TYR A 205 10.76 -3.02 -7.39
CA TYR A 205 11.49 -2.27 -8.40
C TYR A 205 11.82 -0.88 -7.85
N ASP A 206 13.10 -0.51 -7.91
CA ASP A 206 13.48 0.87 -7.60
C ASP A 206 12.94 1.83 -8.65
N MET A 207 12.11 2.76 -8.21
CA MET A 207 11.43 3.72 -9.09
C MET A 207 11.83 5.16 -8.80
N GLY A 208 12.64 5.40 -7.78
CA GLY A 208 12.98 6.72 -7.29
C GLY A 208 11.79 7.43 -6.63
N LEU A 209 12.02 7.99 -5.45
CA LEU A 209 11.01 8.70 -4.66
C LEU A 209 11.22 10.21 -4.65
N THR A 210 12.40 10.69 -5.06
CA THR A 210 12.82 12.10 -4.96
C THR A 210 11.96 13.09 -5.74
N SER A 211 11.22 12.64 -6.75
CA SER A 211 10.28 13.49 -7.52
C SER A 211 8.89 13.56 -6.88
N LEU A 212 8.64 12.80 -5.82
CA LEU A 212 7.34 12.75 -5.15
C LEU A 212 7.25 13.83 -4.06
N GLU A 213 6.15 14.58 -4.07
CA GLU A 213 5.85 15.61 -3.09
C GLU A 213 4.84 15.09 -2.06
N VAL A 214 5.08 15.35 -0.78
CA VAL A 214 4.16 14.99 0.31
C VAL A 214 3.10 16.08 0.45
N GLY A 215 1.84 15.69 0.44
CA GLY A 215 0.70 16.58 0.62
C GLY A 215 0.36 16.82 2.10
N SER A 216 -0.61 17.70 2.36
CA SER A 216 -1.08 18.04 3.71
C SER A 216 -1.69 16.85 4.47
N ASN A 217 -2.10 15.80 3.77
CA ASN A 217 -2.62 14.56 4.35
C ASN A 217 -1.52 13.58 4.78
N GLY A 218 -0.23 13.95 4.62
CA GLY A 218 0.90 13.13 4.99
C GLY A 218 1.26 12.01 4.02
N ASP A 219 0.54 11.86 2.90
CA ASP A 219 0.89 10.93 1.80
C ASP A 219 1.30 11.72 0.54
N TYR A 220 1.79 11.04 -0.49
CA TYR A 220 2.24 11.69 -1.72
C TYR A 220 1.07 12.32 -2.49
N THR A 221 1.32 13.49 -3.09
CA THR A 221 0.32 14.21 -3.87
C THR A 221 -0.05 13.42 -5.13
N VAL A 222 -1.32 13.57 -5.56
CA VAL A 222 -1.79 12.96 -6.82
C VAL A 222 -1.01 13.50 -8.01
N LYS A 223 -0.65 14.80 -7.99
CA LYS A 223 0.06 15.47 -9.08
C LYS A 223 1.47 14.90 -9.26
N SER A 224 2.32 14.93 -8.22
CA SER A 224 3.69 14.40 -8.34
C SER A 224 3.71 12.90 -8.65
N SER A 225 2.72 12.14 -8.14
CA SER A 225 2.54 10.74 -8.50
C SER A 225 2.15 10.57 -9.97
N ALA A 226 1.26 11.40 -10.51
CA ALA A 226 0.92 11.35 -11.94
C ALA A 226 2.14 11.65 -12.79
N ASP A 227 2.89 12.73 -12.50
CA ASP A 227 4.11 13.10 -13.24
C ASP A 227 5.12 11.93 -13.30
N LEU A 228 5.29 11.19 -12.22
CA LEU A 228 6.18 10.03 -12.18
C LEU A 228 5.58 8.83 -12.94
N TYR A 229 4.39 8.36 -12.51
CA TYR A 229 3.84 7.07 -12.93
C TYR A 229 3.17 7.08 -14.31
N THR A 230 2.93 8.24 -14.93
CA THR A 230 2.48 8.33 -16.34
C THR A 230 3.64 8.54 -17.32
N SER A 231 4.88 8.68 -16.83
CA SER A 231 6.03 8.78 -17.72
C SER A 231 6.17 7.52 -18.59
N PRO A 232 6.59 7.64 -19.86
CA PRO A 232 6.74 6.48 -20.75
C PRO A 232 7.63 5.38 -20.18
N SER A 233 8.67 5.77 -19.44
CA SER A 233 9.58 4.84 -18.75
C SER A 233 8.85 4.00 -17.72
N MET A 234 8.02 4.65 -16.89
CA MET A 234 7.29 3.98 -15.82
C MET A 234 6.20 3.05 -16.36
N LEU A 235 5.46 3.50 -17.38
CA LEU A 235 4.44 2.69 -18.03
C LEU A 235 5.04 1.45 -18.72
N ASN A 236 6.19 1.61 -19.38
CA ASN A 236 6.92 0.48 -19.97
C ASN A 236 7.40 -0.49 -18.89
N LYS A 237 8.00 0.02 -17.82
CA LYS A 237 8.49 -0.82 -16.70
C LYS A 237 7.36 -1.56 -16.00
N LEU A 238 6.20 -0.92 -15.81
CA LEU A 238 4.99 -1.58 -15.30
C LEU A 238 4.56 -2.73 -16.22
N LEU A 239 4.51 -2.51 -17.53
CA LEU A 239 4.13 -3.53 -18.50
C LEU A 239 5.15 -4.68 -18.56
N GLU A 240 6.45 -4.38 -18.51
CA GLU A 240 7.53 -5.37 -18.43
C GLU A 240 7.42 -6.22 -17.15
N ALA A 241 7.22 -5.58 -16.00
CA ALA A 241 7.05 -6.26 -14.71
C ALA A 241 5.82 -7.18 -14.71
N TYR A 242 4.69 -6.70 -15.26
CA TYR A 242 3.50 -7.53 -15.46
C TYR A 242 3.81 -8.75 -16.35
N ASN A 243 4.39 -8.55 -17.52
CA ASN A 243 4.71 -9.64 -18.46
C ASN A 243 5.67 -10.67 -17.84
N LYS A 244 6.60 -10.23 -17.00
CA LYS A 244 7.59 -11.08 -16.34
C LYS A 244 6.99 -11.94 -15.22
N HIS A 245 6.09 -11.37 -14.38
CA HIS A 245 5.66 -12.00 -13.14
C HIS A 245 4.19 -12.39 -13.10
N SER A 246 3.35 -11.82 -13.98
CA SER A 246 1.89 -11.88 -13.87
C SER A 246 1.15 -12.09 -15.18
N LYS A 247 1.87 -12.43 -16.25
CA LYS A 247 1.25 -12.69 -17.54
C LYS A 247 0.16 -13.75 -17.40
N ASP A 248 -1.01 -13.47 -17.99
CA ASP A 248 -2.19 -14.34 -18.00
C ASP A 248 -2.80 -14.65 -16.60
N LYS A 249 -2.47 -13.84 -15.60
CA LYS A 249 -3.04 -13.96 -14.24
C LYS A 249 -4.03 -12.82 -13.95
N LYS A 250 -5.04 -13.12 -13.14
CA LYS A 250 -6.00 -12.11 -12.68
C LYS A 250 -5.29 -11.08 -11.82
N THR A 251 -5.26 -9.84 -12.27
CA THR A 251 -4.41 -8.79 -11.72
C THR A 251 -5.21 -7.56 -11.31
N LEU A 252 -4.93 -7.06 -10.10
CA LEU A 252 -5.45 -5.78 -9.60
C LEU A 252 -4.30 -4.77 -9.47
N ILE A 253 -4.43 -3.62 -10.15
CA ILE A 253 -3.42 -2.54 -10.16
C ILE A 253 -3.94 -1.36 -9.35
N PHE A 254 -3.21 -0.94 -8.33
CA PHE A 254 -3.50 0.23 -7.53
C PHE A 254 -2.65 1.42 -7.93
N ASN A 255 -3.30 2.57 -8.19
CA ASN A 255 -2.66 3.82 -8.56
C ASN A 255 -3.00 4.93 -7.55
N ASN A 256 -2.22 6.02 -7.55
CA ASN A 256 -2.49 7.16 -6.66
C ASN A 256 -3.56 8.11 -7.21
N GLY A 257 -3.79 8.14 -8.53
CA GLY A 257 -4.74 9.05 -9.16
C GLY A 257 -5.49 8.43 -10.33
N ILE A 258 -6.62 9.07 -10.69
CA ILE A 258 -7.47 8.64 -11.82
C ILE A 258 -6.70 8.74 -13.13
N GLU A 259 -5.97 9.83 -13.35
CA GLU A 259 -5.15 10.04 -14.55
C GLU A 259 -4.14 8.90 -14.75
N THR A 260 -3.37 8.56 -13.71
CA THR A 260 -2.43 7.44 -13.75
C THR A 260 -3.14 6.14 -14.11
N SER A 261 -4.29 5.87 -13.50
CA SER A 261 -5.06 4.65 -13.76
C SER A 261 -5.59 4.59 -15.19
N ILE A 262 -5.98 5.71 -15.78
CA ILE A 262 -6.41 5.81 -17.18
C ILE A 262 -5.22 5.58 -18.13
N GLN A 263 -4.05 6.14 -17.86
CA GLN A 263 -2.84 5.92 -18.69
C GLN A 263 -2.40 4.44 -18.64
N VAL A 264 -2.45 3.82 -17.47
CA VAL A 264 -2.22 2.36 -17.33
C VAL A 264 -3.24 1.57 -18.16
N TYR A 265 -4.52 1.92 -18.10
CA TYR A 265 -5.56 1.29 -18.91
C TYR A 265 -5.21 1.36 -20.40
N HIS A 266 -4.89 2.54 -20.94
CA HIS A 266 -4.54 2.69 -22.36
C HIS A 266 -3.27 1.93 -22.73
N THR A 267 -2.24 1.94 -21.88
CA THR A 267 -0.98 1.22 -22.13
C THR A 267 -1.21 -0.29 -22.27
N PHE A 268 -1.97 -0.88 -21.36
CA PHE A 268 -2.26 -2.31 -21.39
C PHE A 268 -3.27 -2.69 -22.49
N GLN A 269 -4.24 -1.82 -22.77
CA GLN A 269 -5.18 -2.02 -23.88
C GLN A 269 -4.47 -2.01 -25.23
N ASN A 270 -3.53 -1.08 -25.44
CA ASN A 270 -2.70 -1.02 -26.66
C ASN A 270 -1.78 -2.24 -26.81
N ALA A 271 -1.39 -2.88 -25.69
CA ALA A 271 -0.68 -4.15 -25.70
C ALA A 271 -1.59 -5.37 -25.92
N GLY A 272 -2.90 -5.18 -26.16
CA GLY A 272 -3.86 -6.25 -26.42
C GLY A 272 -4.29 -7.03 -25.17
N LEU A 273 -4.08 -6.49 -23.97
CA LEU A 273 -4.39 -7.16 -22.70
C LEU A 273 -5.84 -6.88 -22.25
N PRO A 274 -6.52 -7.85 -21.60
CA PRO A 274 -7.90 -7.69 -21.12
C PRO A 274 -7.93 -6.84 -19.85
N ILE A 275 -8.04 -5.52 -20.01
CA ILE A 275 -8.02 -4.56 -18.92
C ILE A 275 -9.29 -3.71 -18.89
N MET A 276 -9.76 -3.39 -17.67
CA MET A 276 -10.74 -2.34 -17.42
C MET A 276 -10.24 -1.38 -16.33
N HIS A 277 -10.77 -0.15 -16.37
CA HIS A 277 -10.53 0.88 -15.37
C HIS A 277 -11.77 1.08 -14.49
N LEU A 278 -11.55 1.29 -13.18
CA LEU A 278 -12.62 1.61 -12.23
C LEU A 278 -12.18 2.67 -11.23
N ASP A 279 -12.95 3.76 -11.16
CA ASP A 279 -12.80 4.83 -10.18
C ASP A 279 -14.14 5.22 -9.52
N ASN A 280 -14.14 6.30 -8.73
CA ASN A 280 -15.32 6.80 -8.01
C ASN A 280 -16.31 7.56 -8.91
N THR A 281 -15.98 7.87 -10.15
CA THR A 281 -16.87 8.53 -11.10
C THR A 281 -17.82 7.55 -11.80
N ALA A 282 -17.50 6.24 -11.76
CA ALA A 282 -18.30 5.20 -12.35
C ALA A 282 -19.70 5.12 -11.69
N THR A 283 -20.75 5.11 -12.50
CA THR A 283 -22.12 4.89 -12.02
C THR A 283 -22.26 3.51 -11.38
N LYS A 284 -23.25 3.32 -10.49
CA LYS A 284 -23.54 2.03 -9.85
C LYS A 284 -23.70 0.89 -10.87
N LYS A 285 -24.31 1.17 -12.04
CA LYS A 285 -24.50 0.18 -13.12
C LYS A 285 -23.16 -0.19 -13.76
N GLN A 286 -22.34 0.79 -14.12
CA GLN A 286 -21.01 0.57 -14.70
C GLN A 286 -20.11 -0.19 -13.72
N ARG A 287 -20.07 0.23 -12.46
CA ARG A 287 -19.31 -0.45 -11.41
C ARG A 287 -19.69 -1.93 -11.31
N LYS A 288 -21.01 -2.23 -11.25
CA LYS A 288 -21.49 -3.62 -11.19
C LYS A 288 -21.08 -4.44 -12.43
N GLN A 289 -21.11 -3.84 -13.62
CA GLN A 289 -20.69 -4.48 -14.87
C GLN A 289 -19.19 -4.77 -14.88
N ILE A 290 -18.35 -3.78 -14.49
CA ILE A 290 -16.89 -3.93 -14.47
C ILE A 290 -16.48 -5.00 -13.46
N LEU A 291 -17.03 -4.96 -12.24
CA LEU A 291 -16.71 -5.95 -11.20
C LEU A 291 -17.20 -7.36 -11.58
N ARG A 292 -18.34 -7.46 -12.25
CA ARG A 292 -18.82 -8.74 -12.77
C ARG A 292 -17.88 -9.28 -13.86
N TRP A 293 -17.50 -8.45 -14.83
CA TRP A 293 -16.53 -8.82 -15.86
C TRP A 293 -15.20 -9.26 -15.26
N PHE A 294 -14.68 -8.52 -14.28
CA PHE A 294 -13.44 -8.87 -13.61
C PHE A 294 -13.52 -10.23 -12.92
N ARG A 295 -14.65 -10.55 -12.30
CA ARG A 295 -14.88 -11.83 -11.65
C ARG A 295 -14.95 -12.98 -12.66
N GLU A 296 -15.68 -12.79 -13.76
CA GLU A 296 -15.97 -13.83 -14.75
C GLU A 296 -14.82 -14.08 -15.73
N THR A 297 -13.88 -13.15 -15.89
CA THR A 297 -12.74 -13.27 -16.81
C THR A 297 -11.49 -13.76 -16.07
N PRO A 298 -10.94 -14.94 -16.39
CA PRO A 298 -9.83 -15.54 -15.61
C PRO A 298 -8.56 -14.70 -15.55
N ASN A 299 -8.13 -14.10 -16.66
CA ASN A 299 -6.91 -13.30 -16.79
C ASN A 299 -7.19 -11.78 -16.82
N ALA A 300 -8.34 -11.36 -16.30
CA ALA A 300 -8.73 -9.95 -16.27
C ALA A 300 -7.74 -9.10 -15.49
N ILE A 301 -7.48 -7.90 -16.00
CA ILE A 301 -6.71 -6.86 -15.31
C ILE A 301 -7.67 -5.74 -14.94
N LEU A 302 -7.68 -5.34 -13.68
CA LEU A 302 -8.46 -4.20 -13.21
C LEU A 302 -7.52 -3.14 -12.67
N THR A 303 -7.49 -1.97 -13.30
CA THR A 303 -6.73 -0.82 -12.81
C THR A 303 -7.66 0.13 -12.06
N SER A 304 -7.26 0.56 -10.88
CA SER A 304 -8.11 1.37 -10.00
C SER A 304 -7.31 2.34 -9.13
N VAL A 305 -8.03 3.24 -8.49
CA VAL A 305 -7.54 4.09 -7.42
C VAL A 305 -7.98 3.49 -6.07
N SER A 306 -8.17 4.25 -5.04
CA SER A 306 -8.48 3.78 -3.67
C SER A 306 -9.83 3.07 -3.49
N ILE A 307 -10.69 3.02 -4.52
CA ILE A 307 -12.07 2.52 -4.37
C ILE A 307 -12.17 1.02 -4.05
N LEU A 308 -11.13 0.24 -4.41
CA LEU A 308 -11.07 -1.21 -4.18
C LEU A 308 -10.22 -1.60 -2.96
N THR A 309 -9.67 -0.65 -2.22
CA THR A 309 -8.87 -0.94 -1.02
C THR A 309 -9.72 -1.44 0.14
N THR A 310 -11.03 -1.08 0.18
CA THR A 310 -11.98 -1.53 1.20
C THR A 310 -13.25 -2.05 0.57
N GLY A 311 -13.87 -3.07 1.17
CA GLY A 311 -15.17 -3.59 0.74
C GLY A 311 -15.19 -4.36 -0.59
N PHE A 312 -14.03 -4.66 -1.18
CA PHE A 312 -13.95 -5.48 -2.39
C PHE A 312 -13.37 -6.86 -2.04
N ASP A 313 -14.16 -7.89 -2.22
CA ASP A 313 -13.76 -9.28 -1.98
C ASP A 313 -13.83 -10.09 -3.27
N GLU A 314 -12.66 -10.45 -3.78
CA GLU A 314 -12.48 -11.26 -4.98
C GLU A 314 -11.34 -12.27 -4.74
N PRO A 315 -11.65 -13.49 -4.32
CA PRO A 315 -10.65 -14.48 -3.93
C PRO A 315 -9.72 -14.92 -5.06
N THR A 316 -10.16 -14.76 -6.32
CA THR A 316 -9.41 -15.22 -7.50
C THR A 316 -8.30 -14.28 -7.97
N ILE A 317 -8.02 -13.19 -7.24
CA ILE A 317 -6.91 -12.29 -7.57
C ILE A 317 -5.58 -12.99 -7.34
N ASP A 318 -4.82 -13.21 -8.41
CA ASP A 318 -3.49 -13.85 -8.35
C ASP A 318 -2.36 -12.84 -8.18
N THR A 319 -2.58 -11.60 -8.60
CA THR A 319 -1.55 -10.55 -8.58
C THR A 319 -2.09 -9.21 -8.10
N ILE A 320 -1.33 -8.59 -7.21
CA ILE A 320 -1.48 -7.19 -6.80
C ILE A 320 -0.30 -6.38 -7.34
N ILE A 321 -0.57 -5.31 -8.06
CA ILE A 321 0.47 -4.35 -8.48
C ILE A 321 0.27 -3.03 -7.74
N LEU A 322 1.28 -2.62 -6.98
CA LEU A 322 1.35 -1.33 -6.34
C LEU A 322 2.04 -0.33 -7.28
N ASN A 323 1.29 0.24 -8.22
CA ASN A 323 1.76 1.29 -9.13
C ASN A 323 1.62 2.66 -8.44
N ARG A 324 2.07 2.71 -7.19
CA ARG A 324 2.09 3.90 -6.34
C ARG A 324 3.03 3.74 -5.16
N ALA A 325 3.69 4.81 -4.78
CA ALA A 325 4.27 4.94 -3.46
C ALA A 325 3.20 5.43 -2.46
N THR A 326 3.35 5.08 -1.19
CA THR A 326 2.53 5.61 -0.09
C THR A 326 3.32 5.73 1.21
N LYS A 327 2.96 6.69 2.05
CA LYS A 327 3.44 6.83 3.44
C LYS A 327 2.43 6.26 4.45
N SER A 328 1.34 5.64 3.96
CA SER A 328 0.29 5.04 4.79
C SER A 328 0.47 3.53 4.91
N LEU A 329 0.87 3.08 6.11
CA LEU A 329 0.94 1.66 6.46
C LEU A 329 -0.42 0.97 6.26
N THR A 330 -1.49 1.61 6.70
CA THR A 330 -2.86 1.08 6.56
C THR A 330 -3.21 0.81 5.10
N LEU A 331 -2.90 1.77 4.21
CA LEU A 331 -3.19 1.62 2.80
C LEU A 331 -2.35 0.50 2.15
N TYR A 332 -1.07 0.39 2.52
CA TYR A 332 -0.18 -0.69 2.08
C TYR A 332 -0.76 -2.06 2.43
N TYR A 333 -1.14 -2.26 3.70
CA TYR A 333 -1.73 -3.53 4.16
C TYR A 333 -3.08 -3.83 3.52
N GLN A 334 -3.92 -2.82 3.32
CA GLN A 334 -5.22 -2.99 2.66
C GLN A 334 -5.08 -3.38 1.19
N MET A 335 -4.15 -2.77 0.45
CA MET A 335 -3.92 -3.10 -0.96
C MET A 335 -3.44 -4.54 -1.14
N ILE A 336 -2.40 -4.94 -0.41
CA ILE A 336 -1.85 -6.30 -0.53
C ILE A 336 -2.85 -7.34 -0.02
N GLY A 337 -3.56 -7.05 1.05
CA GLY A 337 -4.58 -7.93 1.62
C GLY A 337 -5.72 -8.30 0.64
N ARG A 338 -5.88 -7.59 -0.50
CA ARG A 338 -6.85 -7.99 -1.54
C ARG A 338 -6.43 -9.27 -2.27
N GLY A 339 -5.14 -9.59 -2.32
CA GLY A 339 -4.62 -10.83 -2.92
C GLY A 339 -4.57 -12.01 -1.97
N SER A 340 -4.69 -11.80 -0.67
CA SER A 340 -4.40 -12.78 0.37
C SER A 340 -5.44 -13.90 0.56
N ARG A 341 -6.55 -13.87 -0.16
CA ARG A 341 -7.57 -14.93 -0.04
C ARG A 341 -7.03 -16.26 -0.56
N ILE A 342 -7.25 -17.31 0.23
CA ILE A 342 -6.89 -18.67 -0.16
C ILE A 342 -8.01 -19.33 -0.96
N LEU A 343 -7.64 -20.18 -1.90
CA LEU A 343 -8.52 -21.09 -2.63
C LEU A 343 -7.81 -22.46 -2.72
N ASN A 344 -8.56 -23.50 -3.05
CA ASN A 344 -8.01 -24.87 -3.15
C ASN A 344 -6.76 -24.99 -4.05
N ASN A 345 -6.66 -24.10 -5.06
CA ASN A 345 -5.55 -24.05 -6.02
C ASN A 345 -4.67 -22.81 -5.87
N LYS A 346 -4.85 -22.00 -4.80
CA LYS A 346 -4.15 -20.74 -4.59
C LYS A 346 -3.69 -20.62 -3.13
N SER A 347 -2.46 -21.04 -2.84
CA SER A 347 -1.78 -20.84 -1.55
C SER A 347 -0.81 -19.64 -1.55
N LYS A 348 -0.56 -19.04 -2.73
CA LYS A 348 0.34 -17.92 -2.94
C LYS A 348 -0.26 -16.91 -3.90
N PHE A 349 0.18 -15.66 -3.81
CA PHE A 349 -0.13 -14.62 -4.79
C PHE A 349 1.08 -13.72 -5.01
N THR A 350 1.12 -13.07 -6.16
CA THR A 350 2.22 -12.19 -6.55
C THR A 350 1.94 -10.74 -6.12
N VAL A 351 2.94 -10.08 -5.57
CA VAL A 351 2.94 -8.62 -5.35
C VAL A 351 4.04 -8.00 -6.19
N ILE A 352 3.72 -7.03 -7.03
CA ILE A 352 4.68 -6.21 -7.78
C ILE A 352 4.66 -4.82 -7.16
N ASP A 353 5.74 -4.45 -6.47
CA ASP A 353 5.85 -3.14 -5.81
C ASP A 353 6.71 -2.20 -6.66
N LEU A 354 6.05 -1.21 -7.26
CA LEU A 354 6.65 -0.13 -8.04
C LEU A 354 6.70 1.20 -7.24
N GLY A 355 6.47 1.14 -5.92
CA GLY A 355 6.42 2.32 -5.05
C GLY A 355 7.43 2.28 -3.91
N ASN A 356 8.38 1.34 -3.89
CA ASN A 356 9.32 1.13 -2.79
C ASN A 356 8.63 0.96 -1.41
N ASN A 357 7.36 0.53 -1.40
CA ASN A 357 6.56 0.41 -0.17
C ASN A 357 7.09 -0.68 0.75
N MET A 358 7.57 -1.81 0.18
CA MET A 358 8.18 -2.90 0.94
C MET A 358 9.46 -2.43 1.67
N TYR A 359 10.25 -1.53 1.07
CA TYR A 359 11.43 -0.98 1.74
C TYR A 359 11.07 -0.03 2.86
N ARG A 360 9.93 0.65 2.75
CA ARG A 360 9.40 1.56 3.79
C ARG A 360 8.81 0.82 4.98
N PHE A 361 7.98 -0.19 4.72
CA PHE A 361 7.14 -0.83 5.74
C PHE A 361 7.58 -2.25 6.10
N GLY A 362 8.53 -2.82 5.36
CA GLY A 362 8.89 -4.23 5.46
C GLY A 362 7.96 -5.15 4.65
N PRO A 363 8.23 -6.46 4.65
CA PRO A 363 7.37 -7.45 4.01
C PRO A 363 5.96 -7.43 4.62
N TRP A 364 4.92 -7.63 3.79
CA TRP A 364 3.52 -7.60 4.25
C TRP A 364 3.21 -8.65 5.34
N GLY A 365 3.88 -9.81 5.32
CA GLY A 365 3.73 -10.86 6.32
C GLY A 365 4.58 -10.65 7.59
N ALA A 366 5.37 -9.57 7.69
CA ALA A 366 6.18 -9.32 8.86
C ALA A 366 5.30 -9.12 10.11
N ASP A 367 5.73 -9.70 11.22
CA ASP A 367 5.07 -9.50 12.51
C ASP A 367 5.37 -8.10 13.03
N LEU A 368 4.31 -7.30 13.21
CA LEU A 368 4.38 -5.96 13.77
C LEU A 368 3.84 -5.99 15.21
N ASP A 369 4.56 -5.35 16.11
CA ASP A 369 4.07 -5.14 17.48
C ASP A 369 2.94 -4.09 17.50
N TRP A 370 1.71 -4.58 17.20
CA TRP A 370 0.52 -3.74 17.19
C TRP A 370 0.20 -3.11 18.53
N GLN A 371 0.60 -3.74 19.64
CA GLN A 371 0.45 -3.19 20.99
C GLN A 371 1.35 -1.96 21.18
N ALA A 372 2.61 -2.05 20.75
CA ALA A 372 3.54 -0.93 20.81
C ALA A 372 3.09 0.21 19.86
N ILE A 373 2.63 -0.12 18.67
CA ILE A 373 2.10 0.84 17.69
C ILE A 373 0.86 1.56 18.24
N PHE A 374 -0.06 0.85 18.87
CA PHE A 374 -1.26 1.42 19.48
C PHE A 374 -0.91 2.35 20.64
N LYS A 375 -0.02 1.92 21.54
CA LYS A 375 0.39 2.70 22.72
C LYS A 375 1.23 3.94 22.37
N SER A 376 2.07 3.84 21.34
CA SER A 376 3.03 4.88 20.95
C SER A 376 3.13 5.03 19.44
N PRO A 377 2.06 5.48 18.75
CA PRO A 377 2.01 5.55 17.29
C PRO A 377 3.08 6.47 16.70
N ASN A 378 3.39 7.60 17.34
CA ASN A 378 4.41 8.53 16.87
C ASN A 378 5.81 7.90 16.88
N PHE A 379 6.15 7.15 17.93
CA PHE A 379 7.42 6.43 18.01
C PHE A 379 7.60 5.40 16.88
N TYR A 380 6.51 4.76 16.45
CA TYR A 380 6.54 3.88 15.30
C TYR A 380 6.70 4.68 14.00
N MET A 381 5.92 5.75 13.83
CA MET A 381 5.96 6.58 12.61
C MET A 381 7.31 7.24 12.38
N ASP A 382 8.00 7.65 13.44
CA ASP A 382 9.33 8.27 13.39
C ASP A 382 10.44 7.27 13.01
N ARG A 383 10.16 5.96 13.06
CA ARG A 383 11.09 4.87 12.68
C ARG A 383 10.82 4.29 11.30
N ILE A 384 9.77 4.72 10.64
CA ILE A 384 9.52 4.34 9.25
C ILE A 384 10.58 5.02 8.39
N LYS A 385 11.27 4.23 7.57
CA LYS A 385 12.30 4.74 6.66
C LYS A 385 11.76 5.89 5.81
N ASP A 386 12.49 6.97 5.80
CA ASP A 386 12.17 8.10 4.94
C ASP A 386 12.59 7.85 3.47
N ASP A 387 12.35 8.82 2.60
CA ASP A 387 12.60 8.67 1.17
C ASP A 387 14.11 8.62 0.87
N GLU A 388 14.93 9.33 1.65
CA GLU A 388 16.38 9.38 1.48
C GLU A 388 17.05 8.08 1.94
N GLU A 389 16.60 7.51 3.06
CA GLU A 389 17.05 6.20 3.56
C GLU A 389 16.70 5.07 2.58
N ILE A 390 15.48 5.10 1.99
CA ILE A 390 15.07 4.11 1.00
C ILE A 390 15.92 4.24 -0.27
N GLU A 391 16.12 5.45 -0.77
CA GLU A 391 16.96 5.67 -1.95
C GLU A 391 18.42 5.34 -1.69
N GLY A 392 18.90 5.55 -0.46
CA GLY A 392 20.23 5.13 -0.02
C GLY A 392 20.46 3.62 -0.15
N THR A 393 19.39 2.81 0.02
CA THR A 393 19.46 1.36 -0.15
C THR A 393 19.74 0.94 -1.61
N PHE A 394 19.44 1.81 -2.58
CA PHE A 394 19.65 1.55 -4.01
C PHE A 394 20.86 2.32 -4.57
N LYS A 395 21.74 2.87 -3.71
CA LYS A 395 23.00 3.43 -4.19
C LYS A 395 23.80 2.30 -4.81
N HIS A 396 24.00 2.41 -6.13
CA HIS A 396 24.89 1.50 -6.84
C HIS A 396 26.32 1.96 -6.55
N ASP A 397 27.13 1.04 -6.15
CA ASP A 397 28.57 1.22 -6.02
C ASP A 397 29.28 0.11 -6.83
N LEU A 398 30.55 0.30 -7.12
CA LEU A 398 31.36 -0.71 -7.78
C LEU A 398 31.36 -2.00 -6.96
N SER A 399 31.37 -3.15 -7.62
CA SER A 399 31.57 -4.43 -6.93
C SER A 399 32.93 -4.46 -6.21
N GLU A 400 33.03 -5.23 -5.13
CA GLU A 400 34.29 -5.32 -4.37
C GLU A 400 35.46 -5.76 -5.28
N GLU A 401 35.21 -6.66 -6.23
CA GLU A 401 36.21 -7.09 -7.23
C GLU A 401 36.69 -5.94 -8.12
N ILE A 402 35.79 -5.05 -8.53
CA ILE A 402 36.16 -3.87 -9.34
C ILE A 402 36.81 -2.79 -8.45
N LYS A 403 36.40 -2.63 -7.19
CA LYS A 403 37.03 -1.69 -6.26
C LYS A 403 38.48 -2.00 -5.98
N GLU A 404 38.89 -3.28 -6.00
CA GLU A 404 40.30 -3.67 -5.86
C GLU A 404 41.18 -3.07 -6.97
N GLU A 405 40.63 -2.96 -8.18
CA GLU A 405 41.34 -2.33 -9.33
C GLU A 405 41.41 -0.78 -9.18
N PHE A 406 40.58 -0.19 -8.34
CA PHE A 406 40.54 1.25 -8.04
C PHE A 406 40.97 1.53 -6.59
N SER A 407 41.90 0.74 -6.06
CA SER A 407 42.34 0.77 -4.66
C SER A 407 42.99 2.05 -4.18
N LYS A 408 43.49 2.90 -5.10
CA LYS A 408 44.06 4.21 -4.76
C LYS A 408 42.99 5.29 -4.58
N SER A 409 41.73 5.04 -5.04
CA SER A 409 40.66 6.03 -4.98
C SER A 409 39.86 5.89 -3.68
N GLU A 410 39.83 6.97 -2.88
CA GLU A 410 39.06 7.00 -1.64
C GLU A 410 37.52 6.95 -1.88
N ASN A 411 37.07 7.49 -3.02
CA ASN A 411 35.64 7.57 -3.35
C ASN A 411 35.37 7.26 -4.82
N THR A 412 34.82 6.09 -5.08
CA THR A 412 34.40 5.63 -6.41
C THR A 412 32.95 5.96 -6.72
N TYR A 413 32.16 6.36 -5.71
CA TYR A 413 30.74 6.68 -5.86
C TYR A 413 30.49 8.06 -6.46
N PHE A 414 29.48 8.17 -7.33
CA PHE A 414 29.01 9.43 -7.91
C PHE A 414 27.49 9.54 -7.86
N ASP A 415 26.98 10.56 -7.17
CA ASP A 415 25.54 10.77 -7.01
C ASP A 415 24.95 11.58 -8.17
N ILE A 416 24.44 10.87 -9.18
CA ILE A 416 23.77 11.47 -10.35
C ILE A 416 22.54 12.30 -9.94
N LYS A 417 21.75 11.84 -8.93
CA LYS A 417 20.53 12.53 -8.53
C LYS A 417 20.84 13.85 -7.82
N ALA A 418 21.78 13.84 -6.88
CA ALA A 418 22.22 15.05 -6.18
C ALA A 418 22.80 16.06 -7.19
N THR A 419 23.71 15.61 -8.07
CA THR A 419 24.30 16.46 -9.11
C THR A 419 23.26 17.04 -10.06
N TYR A 420 22.19 16.28 -10.39
CA TYR A 420 21.09 16.77 -11.23
C TYR A 420 20.27 17.84 -10.52
N LYS A 421 19.96 17.65 -9.22
CA LYS A 421 19.27 18.67 -8.40
C LYS A 421 20.07 19.98 -8.35
N ASP A 422 21.37 19.87 -8.10
CA ASP A 422 22.27 21.04 -8.02
C ASP A 422 22.32 21.78 -9.36
N ALA A 423 22.49 21.06 -10.48
CA ALA A 423 22.48 21.64 -11.82
C ALA A 423 21.14 22.33 -12.13
N THR A 424 20.01 21.72 -11.76
CA THR A 424 18.67 22.29 -11.94
C THR A 424 18.48 23.54 -11.10
N PHE A 425 18.90 23.51 -9.84
CA PHE A 425 18.82 24.64 -8.93
C PHE A 425 19.68 25.82 -9.39
N SER A 426 20.87 25.53 -9.95
CA SER A 426 21.78 26.55 -10.50
C SER A 426 21.42 27.01 -11.91
N GLY A 427 20.34 26.48 -12.52
CA GLY A 427 19.93 26.82 -13.89
C GLY A 427 20.88 26.28 -14.97
N GLU A 428 21.72 25.30 -14.64
CA GLU A 428 22.65 24.64 -15.58
C GLU A 428 21.90 23.63 -16.47
N SER A 429 22.48 23.32 -17.63
CA SER A 429 21.96 22.25 -18.49
C SER A 429 22.11 20.89 -17.81
N SER A 430 21.09 20.03 -17.91
CA SER A 430 21.16 18.65 -17.41
C SER A 430 22.35 17.84 -17.96
N LYS A 431 22.91 18.22 -19.11
CA LYS A 431 24.10 17.58 -19.70
C LYS A 431 25.35 17.69 -18.82
N VAL A 432 25.46 18.76 -18.02
CA VAL A 432 26.57 18.99 -17.08
C VAL A 432 26.70 17.83 -16.07
N VAL A 433 25.61 17.18 -15.73
CA VAL A 433 25.62 16.00 -14.84
C VAL A 433 26.44 14.85 -15.43
N LEU A 434 26.27 14.57 -16.71
CA LEU A 434 27.04 13.52 -17.38
C LEU A 434 28.51 13.95 -17.60
N GLU A 435 28.76 15.23 -17.85
CA GLU A 435 30.12 15.77 -17.98
C GLU A 435 30.90 15.63 -16.66
N LYS A 436 30.26 16.00 -15.52
CA LYS A 436 30.85 15.81 -14.19
C LYS A 436 31.04 14.31 -13.85
N SER A 437 30.11 13.46 -14.26
CA SER A 437 30.23 12.01 -14.08
C SER A 437 31.36 11.39 -14.90
N ILE A 438 31.56 11.83 -16.16
CA ILE A 438 32.68 11.42 -17.02
C ILE A 438 33.99 11.88 -16.42
N ALA A 439 34.08 13.12 -15.94
CA ALA A 439 35.29 13.66 -15.32
C ALA A 439 35.68 12.85 -14.06
N GLN A 440 34.70 12.47 -13.21
CA GLN A 440 34.97 11.64 -12.03
C GLN A 440 35.46 10.23 -12.42
N HIS A 441 34.84 9.58 -13.43
CA HIS A 441 35.34 8.30 -13.94
C HIS A 441 36.76 8.42 -14.53
N ALA A 442 37.02 9.50 -15.25
CA ALA A 442 38.38 9.74 -15.78
C ALA A 442 39.39 9.91 -14.64
N HIS A 443 39.01 10.68 -13.60
CA HIS A 443 39.88 10.90 -12.44
C HIS A 443 40.27 9.58 -11.75
N ILE A 444 39.30 8.71 -11.42
CA ILE A 444 39.59 7.43 -10.76
C ILE A 444 40.39 6.48 -11.68
N CYS A 445 40.19 6.53 -13.00
CA CYS A 445 41.02 5.75 -13.94
C CYS A 445 42.47 6.23 -13.94
N VAL A 446 42.73 7.55 -14.00
CA VAL A 446 44.07 8.12 -13.99
C VAL A 446 44.77 7.86 -12.67
N GLU A 447 44.09 8.03 -11.55
CA GLU A 447 44.63 7.81 -10.19
C GLU A 447 45.14 6.38 -9.99
N ASN A 448 44.53 5.39 -10.66
CA ASN A 448 44.87 3.96 -10.52
C ASN A 448 45.67 3.39 -11.71
N SER A 449 46.16 4.22 -12.64
CA SER A 449 46.93 3.80 -13.81
C SER A 449 48.35 4.39 -13.81
N GLU A 450 49.21 3.81 -14.61
CA GLU A 450 50.58 4.31 -14.85
C GLU A 450 50.67 5.07 -16.18
N ASP A 451 49.82 4.73 -17.14
CA ASP A 451 49.77 5.37 -18.44
C ASP A 451 48.33 5.43 -19.01
N VAL A 452 48.17 6.10 -20.15
CA VAL A 452 46.86 6.26 -20.80
C VAL A 452 46.24 4.92 -21.25
N TYR A 453 47.03 3.90 -21.52
CA TYR A 453 46.55 2.60 -21.97
C TYR A 453 45.95 1.82 -20.80
N ASP A 454 46.60 1.90 -19.63
CA ASP A 454 46.08 1.34 -18.39
C ASP A 454 44.78 2.04 -17.98
N ALA A 455 44.74 3.38 -18.06
CA ALA A 455 43.51 4.14 -17.77
C ALA A 455 42.36 3.75 -18.71
N LEU A 456 42.64 3.52 -20.00
CA LEU A 456 41.64 3.04 -20.96
C LEU A 456 41.20 1.57 -20.69
N ALA A 457 42.06 0.75 -20.10
CA ALA A 457 41.73 -0.60 -19.69
C ALA A 457 40.79 -0.57 -18.47
N LEU A 458 41.11 0.24 -17.45
CA LEU A 458 40.27 0.47 -16.27
C LEU A 458 38.88 1.03 -16.65
N ALA A 459 38.80 1.96 -17.60
CA ALA A 459 37.54 2.54 -18.08
C ALA A 459 36.59 1.50 -18.69
N LYS A 460 37.07 0.33 -19.15
CA LYS A 460 36.20 -0.76 -19.62
C LYS A 460 35.56 -1.53 -18.47
N LEU A 461 36.20 -1.59 -17.31
CA LEU A 461 35.66 -2.25 -16.11
C LEU A 461 34.44 -1.49 -15.54
N LEU A 462 34.36 -0.17 -15.80
CA LEU A 462 33.27 0.69 -15.34
C LEU A 462 31.97 0.53 -16.12
N LYS A 463 31.86 -0.45 -17.02
CA LYS A 463 30.70 -0.62 -17.90
C LYS A 463 29.36 -0.72 -17.12
N GLU A 464 29.31 -1.49 -16.04
CA GLU A 464 28.09 -1.65 -15.24
C GLU A 464 27.73 -0.36 -14.50
N ASP A 465 28.71 0.34 -13.97
CA ASP A 465 28.49 1.63 -13.31
C ASP A 465 28.04 2.70 -14.31
N ILE A 466 28.66 2.77 -15.49
CA ILE A 466 28.20 3.64 -16.58
C ILE A 466 26.74 3.34 -16.93
N ASP A 467 26.38 2.06 -17.05
CA ASP A 467 25.02 1.63 -17.36
C ASP A 467 24.03 2.08 -16.30
N ASN A 468 24.39 1.98 -15.03
CA ASN A 468 23.59 2.44 -13.91
C ASN A 468 23.44 3.98 -13.90
N ARG A 469 24.56 4.72 -13.95
CA ARG A 469 24.57 6.20 -13.96
C ARG A 469 23.68 6.75 -15.07
N ILE A 470 23.75 6.15 -16.27
CA ILE A 470 22.92 6.55 -17.41
C ILE A 470 21.44 6.24 -17.18
N GLN A 471 21.12 5.08 -16.58
CA GLN A 471 19.74 4.78 -16.23
C GLN A 471 19.17 5.78 -15.21
N VAL A 472 19.95 6.13 -14.18
CA VAL A 472 19.56 7.12 -13.17
C VAL A 472 19.40 8.50 -13.82
N TYR A 473 20.35 8.94 -14.65
CA TYR A 473 20.26 10.20 -15.37
C TYR A 473 19.04 10.28 -16.29
N ALA A 474 18.77 9.22 -17.05
CA ALA A 474 17.61 9.16 -17.95
C ALA A 474 16.28 9.26 -17.20
N LYS A 475 16.19 8.69 -15.99
CA LYS A 475 15.07 8.88 -15.08
C LYS A 475 14.91 10.36 -14.68
N CYS A 476 15.99 11.03 -14.30
CA CYS A 476 15.96 12.45 -13.91
C CYS A 476 15.43 13.36 -15.03
N ILE A 477 15.77 13.08 -16.29
CA ILE A 477 15.32 13.88 -17.45
C ILE A 477 14.05 13.32 -18.13
N SER A 478 13.42 12.28 -17.55
CA SER A 478 12.21 11.61 -18.08
C SER A 478 12.34 11.13 -19.53
N LYS A 479 13.53 10.64 -19.93
CA LYS A 479 13.82 10.11 -21.27
C LYS A 479 14.52 8.77 -21.19
N SER A 480 13.79 7.66 -21.35
CA SER A 480 14.31 6.31 -21.17
C SER A 480 13.88 5.31 -22.25
N THR A 481 13.78 5.76 -23.51
CA THR A 481 13.59 4.81 -24.61
C THR A 481 14.87 3.96 -24.79
N TYR A 482 14.71 2.70 -25.18
CA TYR A 482 15.82 1.78 -25.42
C TYR A 482 16.91 2.36 -26.34
N ASN A 483 16.49 2.96 -27.47
CA ASN A 483 17.40 3.56 -28.43
C ASN A 483 18.17 4.76 -27.84
N PHE A 484 17.51 5.59 -27.03
CA PHE A 484 18.14 6.72 -26.38
C PHE A 484 19.16 6.26 -25.32
N LEU A 485 18.80 5.28 -24.50
CA LEU A 485 19.72 4.70 -23.50
C LEU A 485 20.93 4.06 -24.17
N SER A 486 20.72 3.27 -25.22
CA SER A 486 21.81 2.62 -25.97
C SER A 486 22.75 3.64 -26.59
N TRP A 487 22.20 4.69 -27.21
CA TRP A 487 22.99 5.79 -27.76
C TRP A 487 23.76 6.52 -26.65
N LEU A 488 23.13 6.83 -25.53
CA LEU A 488 23.74 7.57 -24.44
C LEU A 488 24.91 6.82 -23.80
N LYS A 489 24.80 5.49 -23.66
CA LYS A 489 25.88 4.62 -23.18
C LYS A 489 27.10 4.65 -24.11
N GLN A 490 26.85 4.55 -25.40
CA GLN A 490 27.93 4.65 -26.40
C GLN A 490 28.59 6.03 -26.42
N ASP A 491 27.78 7.10 -26.31
CA ASP A 491 28.30 8.48 -26.27
C ASP A 491 29.12 8.72 -25.00
N TYR A 492 28.67 8.22 -23.85
CA TYR A 492 29.38 8.31 -22.57
C TYR A 492 30.76 7.62 -22.66
N GLN A 493 30.80 6.36 -23.10
CA GLN A 493 32.04 5.60 -23.22
C GLN A 493 33.01 6.25 -24.21
N LYS A 494 32.50 6.77 -25.34
CA LYS A 494 33.28 7.50 -26.31
C LYS A 494 33.91 8.77 -25.73
N LYS A 495 33.12 9.55 -24.99
CA LYS A 495 33.57 10.78 -24.33
C LYS A 495 34.58 10.51 -23.22
N LEU A 496 34.36 9.46 -22.42
CA LEU A 496 35.30 9.03 -21.38
C LEU A 496 36.66 8.67 -22.02
N ASN A 497 36.65 7.85 -23.06
CA ASN A 497 37.88 7.45 -23.76
C ASN A 497 38.57 8.64 -24.45
N ALA A 498 37.83 9.59 -24.99
CA ALA A 498 38.39 10.81 -25.57
C ALA A 498 39.01 11.69 -24.49
N TYR A 499 38.31 11.90 -23.39
CA TYR A 499 38.80 12.69 -22.26
C TYR A 499 40.11 12.13 -21.68
N LEU A 500 40.20 10.80 -21.49
CA LEU A 500 41.40 10.13 -21.01
C LEU A 500 42.58 10.35 -21.96
N ARG A 501 42.38 10.27 -23.29
CA ARG A 501 43.47 10.47 -24.29
C ARG A 501 43.95 11.91 -24.38
N GLU A 502 43.02 12.86 -24.19
CA GLU A 502 43.33 14.30 -24.38
C GLU A 502 43.86 14.93 -23.09
N ASN A 503 43.50 14.41 -21.93
CA ASN A 503 43.76 15.06 -20.66
C ASN A 503 44.56 14.19 -19.67
N PHE A 504 45.04 12.99 -20.07
CA PHE A 504 45.70 12.07 -19.15
C PHE A 504 46.87 12.74 -18.41
N ASP A 505 47.80 13.33 -19.14
CA ASP A 505 49.01 13.94 -18.57
C ASP A 505 48.65 15.07 -17.60
N THR A 506 47.70 15.94 -17.97
CA THR A 506 47.24 17.04 -17.11
C THR A 506 46.60 16.54 -15.83
N VAL A 507 45.70 15.55 -15.91
CA VAL A 507 45.03 14.97 -14.75
C VAL A 507 46.00 14.18 -13.88
N PHE A 508 46.97 13.50 -14.49
CA PHE A 508 47.98 12.75 -13.78
C PHE A 508 48.92 13.70 -12.98
N GLU A 509 49.34 14.82 -13.57
CA GLU A 509 50.12 15.87 -12.89
C GLU A 509 49.32 16.51 -11.73
N ASP A 510 48.05 16.79 -11.92
CA ASP A 510 47.17 17.33 -10.86
C ASP A 510 47.04 16.39 -9.67
N ILE A 511 47.00 15.06 -9.89
CA ILE A 511 46.86 14.05 -8.83
C ILE A 511 48.21 13.75 -8.14
N HIS A 512 49.28 13.58 -8.90
CA HIS A 512 50.57 13.06 -8.42
C HIS A 512 51.67 14.11 -8.26
N GLY A 513 51.43 15.36 -8.72
CA GLY A 513 52.44 16.42 -8.76
C GLY A 513 53.40 16.27 -9.93
N HIS A 514 54.17 17.34 -10.22
CA HIS A 514 55.23 17.27 -11.26
C HIS A 514 56.30 16.26 -10.85
N PRO A 515 56.79 15.40 -11.78
CA PRO A 515 57.96 14.60 -11.51
C PRO A 515 59.14 15.55 -11.17
N PRO A 516 60.04 15.17 -10.26
CA PRO A 516 61.19 16.00 -9.97
C PRO A 516 61.98 16.25 -11.28
N GLU A 517 62.21 17.53 -11.61
CA GLU A 517 63.09 17.91 -12.73
C GLU A 517 64.47 17.33 -12.43
N ASP A 518 64.97 16.44 -13.31
CA ASP A 518 66.37 15.90 -13.29
C ASP A 518 67.41 16.98 -13.61
#